data_d302e76854f2f0152b5b0b75c08188fd
#
_entry.id   d302e76854f2f0152b5b0b75c08188fd
#
_cell.length_a   1.000
_cell.length_b   1.000
_cell.length_c   1.000
_cell.angle_alpha   90.00
_cell.angle_beta   90.00
_cell.angle_gamma   90.00
#
_symmetry.space_group_name_H-M   'P 1'
#
loop_
_entity.id
_entity.type
_entity.pdbx_description
1 polymer ?
#
loop_
_entity_poly.entity_id
_entity_poly.type
_entity_poly.pdbx_seq_one_letter_code
_entity_poly.pdbx_strand_id
1 'polypeptide(L)'
;LSEQRLGSFLRHKPRNDYVISTKVGRVLSPGEHRAEVDGYMNPWPNNARYDYSGKGIRESFEASCERLHTDYIDILYVHDLGVYTHGEKENEAHTANFLATGVDELKRLKADGKIAAFGLGVNETKICIDVMKHVLLDVILIAGRLSLLDRSADSELTGMCREVGTSLVLGGIFNSGILATGAKSGATYDYGPAPEHILDAVRKVEVKANQAGLSLAEAALQFALHHPSSTSVLLGTGKVESLQRNLDAANKTMTAAAMAFISVLKAKD
;
A
#
# COMPACT_ATOMS: atom_id res chain seq x y z
N LEU A 1 2.48 9.01 15.20
CA LEU A 1 1.32 8.64 16.03
C LEU A 1 0.84 7.21 15.75
N SER A 2 0.72 6.78 14.48
CA SER A 2 0.22 5.42 14.14
C SER A 2 1.09 4.32 14.74
N GLU A 3 2.40 4.34 14.48
CA GLU A 3 3.35 3.35 15.03
C GLU A 3 3.37 3.35 16.56
N GLN A 4 3.31 4.51 17.21
CA GLN A 4 3.27 4.57 18.67
C GLN A 4 2.00 3.95 19.26
N ARG A 5 0.85 4.16 18.63
CA ARG A 5 -0.42 3.52 19.05
C ARG A 5 -0.36 2.00 18.85
N LEU A 6 0.15 1.56 17.70
CA LEU A 6 0.34 0.14 17.42
C LEU A 6 1.34 -0.47 18.41
N GLY A 7 2.50 0.13 18.62
CA GLY A 7 3.51 -0.34 19.56
C GLY A 7 2.97 -0.43 20.98
N SER A 8 2.24 0.59 21.45
CA SER A 8 1.61 0.57 22.77
C SER A 8 0.60 -0.57 22.94
N PHE A 9 -0.10 -0.95 21.88
CA PHE A 9 -1.05 -2.07 21.90
C PHE A 9 -0.33 -3.41 21.75
N LEU A 10 0.57 -3.53 20.79
CA LEU A 10 1.19 -4.79 20.39
C LEU A 10 2.19 -5.33 21.43
N ARG A 11 2.86 -4.45 22.23
CA ARG A 11 3.78 -4.90 23.30
C ARG A 11 3.15 -5.84 24.35
N HIS A 12 1.81 -5.89 24.39
CA HIS A 12 1.05 -6.78 25.29
C HIS A 12 0.55 -8.06 24.60
N LYS A 13 0.93 -8.27 23.32
CA LYS A 13 0.56 -9.44 22.53
C LYS A 13 1.77 -10.31 22.29
N PRO A 14 1.59 -11.65 22.22
CA PRO A 14 2.70 -12.52 21.82
C PRO A 14 3.24 -12.12 20.46
N ARG A 15 4.55 -11.95 20.35
CA ARG A 15 5.18 -11.42 19.11
C ARG A 15 4.90 -12.28 17.88
N ASN A 16 4.70 -13.57 18.04
CA ASN A 16 4.45 -14.53 16.96
C ASN A 16 3.00 -14.52 16.45
N ASP A 17 2.10 -13.75 17.08
CA ASP A 17 0.68 -13.72 16.70
C ASP A 17 0.39 -12.72 15.59
N TYR A 18 1.38 -11.90 15.18
CA TYR A 18 1.19 -10.85 14.20
C TYR A 18 2.46 -10.56 13.38
N VAL A 19 2.24 -10.00 12.21
CA VAL A 19 3.28 -9.47 11.31
C VAL A 19 3.26 -7.95 11.38
N ILE A 20 4.41 -7.32 11.66
CA ILE A 20 4.57 -5.87 11.60
C ILE A 20 5.17 -5.49 10.25
N SER A 21 4.51 -4.59 9.53
CA SER A 21 5.11 -3.89 8.40
C SER A 21 5.14 -2.39 8.64
N THR A 22 6.24 -1.75 8.31
CA THR A 22 6.36 -0.29 8.31
C THR A 22 7.21 0.19 7.15
N LYS A 23 7.53 1.48 7.12
CA LYS A 23 8.15 2.13 5.97
C LYS A 23 9.40 2.90 6.36
N VAL A 24 10.37 2.98 5.43
CA VAL A 24 11.62 3.73 5.55
C VAL A 24 11.83 4.67 4.37
N GLY A 25 12.82 5.55 4.45
CA GLY A 25 13.11 6.53 3.41
C GLY A 25 12.41 7.87 3.61
N ARG A 26 11.43 7.96 4.53
CA ARG A 26 10.85 9.21 4.99
C ARG A 26 11.23 9.42 6.45
N VAL A 27 12.34 10.11 6.66
CA VAL A 27 12.90 10.36 7.98
C VAL A 27 12.13 11.49 8.66
N LEU A 28 11.74 11.28 9.91
CA LEU A 28 11.00 12.25 10.71
C LEU A 28 11.92 12.93 11.72
N SER A 29 11.80 14.25 11.83
CA SER A 29 12.48 15.06 12.86
C SER A 29 11.46 15.96 13.58
N PRO A 30 11.73 16.39 14.82
CA PRO A 30 10.86 17.35 15.49
C PRO A 30 10.62 18.60 14.64
N GLY A 31 9.40 19.08 14.63
CA GLY A 31 8.98 20.25 13.86
C GLY A 31 7.96 21.10 14.62
N GLU A 32 7.40 22.10 13.98
CA GLU A 32 6.37 22.95 14.53
C GLU A 32 4.97 22.32 14.39
N HIS A 33 4.08 22.68 15.31
CA HIS A 33 2.69 22.27 15.22
C HIS A 33 2.00 22.96 14.03
N ARG A 34 1.33 22.17 13.21
CA ARG A 34 0.52 22.64 12.07
C ARG A 34 -0.89 22.08 12.19
N ALA A 35 -1.89 22.89 11.81
CA ALA A 35 -3.29 22.48 11.88
C ALA A 35 -3.61 21.33 10.91
N GLU A 36 -2.93 21.32 9.76
CA GLU A 36 -3.08 20.30 8.72
C GLU A 36 -1.76 20.08 7.98
N VAL A 37 -1.46 18.83 7.64
CA VAL A 37 -0.35 18.44 6.75
C VAL A 37 -0.79 17.22 5.95
N ASP A 38 -0.72 17.29 4.63
CA ASP A 38 -1.03 16.18 3.71
C ASP A 38 -2.41 15.57 3.96
N GLY A 39 -3.42 16.39 4.27
CA GLY A 39 -4.79 15.95 4.58
C GLY A 39 -4.98 15.40 6.01
N TYR A 40 -3.96 15.37 6.83
CA TYR A 40 -4.06 14.97 8.24
C TYR A 40 -4.29 16.18 9.13
N MET A 41 -5.41 16.20 9.85
CA MET A 41 -5.75 17.25 10.81
C MET A 41 -4.96 17.07 12.10
N ASN A 42 -4.39 18.17 12.61
CA ASN A 42 -3.59 18.20 13.85
C ASN A 42 -2.56 17.06 13.94
N PRO A 43 -1.69 16.87 12.92
CA PRO A 43 -0.67 15.86 12.96
C PRO A 43 0.35 16.17 14.07
N TRP A 44 1.08 15.16 14.49
CA TRP A 44 2.22 15.38 15.39
C TRP A 44 3.23 16.34 14.74
N PRO A 45 3.87 17.21 15.56
CA PRO A 45 4.76 18.24 15.07
C PRO A 45 6.10 17.64 14.60
N ASN A 46 6.07 17.04 13.42
CA ASN A 46 7.23 16.48 12.76
C ASN A 46 7.44 17.14 11.39
N ASN A 47 8.70 17.34 11.04
CA ASN A 47 9.14 17.56 9.68
C ASN A 47 9.51 16.22 9.05
N ALA A 48 9.23 16.04 7.78
CA ALA A 48 9.63 14.87 7.01
C ALA A 48 10.66 15.28 5.95
N ARG A 49 11.72 14.48 5.79
CA ARG A 49 12.64 14.56 4.67
C ARG A 49 12.76 13.19 4.02
N TYR A 50 12.90 13.16 2.73
CA TYR A 50 13.16 11.92 2.03
C TYR A 50 14.67 11.67 1.97
N ASP A 51 15.07 10.47 2.37
CA ASP A 51 16.44 10.01 2.35
C ASP A 51 16.47 8.49 2.15
N TYR A 52 16.73 8.07 0.93
CA TYR A 52 16.77 6.66 0.55
C TYR A 52 18.19 6.08 0.58
N SER A 53 19.16 6.81 1.10
CA SER A 53 20.49 6.28 1.37
C SER A 53 20.47 5.21 2.47
N GLY A 54 21.53 4.41 2.55
CA GLY A 54 21.68 3.46 3.65
C GLY A 54 21.58 4.11 5.03
N LYS A 55 22.11 5.35 5.19
CA LYS A 55 21.97 6.13 6.42
C LYS A 55 20.51 6.49 6.72
N GLY A 56 19.79 7.03 5.73
CA GLY A 56 18.38 7.42 5.92
C GLY A 56 17.46 6.22 6.17
N ILE A 57 17.72 5.10 5.53
CA ILE A 57 17.00 3.84 5.76
C ILE A 57 17.23 3.35 7.20
N ARG A 58 18.47 3.32 7.68
CA ARG A 58 18.78 2.92 9.05
C ARG A 58 18.14 3.87 10.08
N GLU A 59 18.27 5.17 9.90
CA GLU A 59 17.66 6.18 10.76
C GLU A 59 16.13 6.01 10.83
N SER A 60 15.47 5.81 9.70
CA SER A 60 14.04 5.53 9.66
C SER A 60 13.66 4.22 10.37
N PHE A 61 14.44 3.16 10.17
CA PHE A 61 14.22 1.86 10.80
C PHE A 61 14.33 1.94 12.32
N GLU A 62 15.42 2.51 12.84
CA GLU A 62 15.67 2.65 14.28
C GLU A 62 14.56 3.48 14.95
N ALA A 63 14.19 4.62 14.35
CA ALA A 63 13.11 5.45 14.84
C ALA A 63 11.74 4.74 14.79
N SER A 64 11.49 3.87 13.81
CA SER A 64 10.27 3.04 13.78
C SER A 64 10.28 1.96 14.86
N CYS A 65 11.42 1.34 15.11
CA CYS A 65 11.58 0.37 16.20
C CYS A 65 11.28 1.00 17.57
N GLU A 66 11.79 2.24 17.83
CA GLU A 66 11.49 2.99 19.05
C GLU A 66 9.98 3.25 19.20
N ARG A 67 9.32 3.74 18.13
CA ARG A 67 7.89 4.04 18.15
C ARG A 67 7.00 2.80 18.27
N LEU A 68 7.44 1.68 17.71
CA LEU A 68 6.74 0.39 17.76
C LEU A 68 7.07 -0.44 19.02
N HIS A 69 8.07 -0.03 19.80
CA HIS A 69 8.58 -0.76 20.97
C HIS A 69 9.02 -2.20 20.61
N THR A 70 9.77 -2.35 19.53
CA THR A 70 10.31 -3.61 19.03
C THR A 70 11.72 -3.42 18.50
N ASP A 71 12.49 -4.48 18.42
CA ASP A 71 13.81 -4.53 17.79
C ASP A 71 13.84 -5.33 16.47
N TYR A 72 12.64 -5.78 16.04
CA TYR A 72 12.44 -6.59 14.85
C TYR A 72 11.16 -6.17 14.11
N ILE A 73 11.26 -6.00 12.80
CA ILE A 73 10.15 -5.68 11.89
C ILE A 73 10.09 -6.76 10.82
N ASP A 74 8.92 -7.37 10.61
CA ASP A 74 8.80 -8.45 9.64
C ASP A 74 9.00 -7.95 8.21
N ILE A 75 8.35 -6.84 7.84
CA ILE A 75 8.39 -6.31 6.48
C ILE A 75 8.73 -4.81 6.50
N LEU A 76 9.73 -4.43 5.72
CA LEU A 76 10.17 -3.04 5.61
C LEU A 76 9.98 -2.54 4.17
N TYR A 77 9.11 -1.54 4.00
CA TYR A 77 8.86 -0.94 2.69
C TYR A 77 9.63 0.37 2.51
N VAL A 78 10.29 0.53 1.37
CA VAL A 78 10.80 1.84 0.92
C VAL A 78 9.62 2.67 0.45
N HIS A 79 9.41 3.84 1.10
CA HIS A 79 8.17 4.61 1.00
C HIS A 79 8.24 5.63 -0.12
N ASP A 80 7.25 5.62 -1.00
CA ASP A 80 6.97 6.67 -1.99
C ASP A 80 8.16 7.01 -2.91
N LEU A 81 9.08 6.09 -3.13
CA LEU A 81 10.08 6.23 -4.18
C LEU A 81 9.34 6.20 -5.53
N GLY A 82 9.48 7.25 -6.33
CA GLY A 82 8.78 7.37 -7.62
C GLY A 82 8.57 8.81 -8.07
N VAL A 83 8.27 8.96 -9.35
CA VAL A 83 8.06 10.27 -10.00
C VAL A 83 6.80 10.98 -9.46
N TYR A 84 5.79 10.23 -9.09
CA TYR A 84 4.55 10.75 -8.51
C TYR A 84 4.80 11.61 -7.27
N THR A 85 5.73 11.19 -6.41
CA THR A 85 6.05 11.92 -5.18
C THR A 85 7.11 12.99 -5.39
N HIS A 86 8.13 12.73 -6.22
CA HIS A 86 9.34 13.56 -6.27
C HIS A 86 9.51 14.35 -7.57
N GLY A 87 8.72 14.07 -8.61
CA GLY A 87 9.01 14.54 -9.95
C GLY A 87 10.22 13.80 -10.56
N GLU A 88 10.44 13.97 -11.86
CA GLU A 88 11.44 13.17 -12.60
C GLU A 88 12.87 13.35 -12.08
N LYS A 89 13.31 14.60 -11.94
CA LYS A 89 14.70 14.93 -11.59
C LYS A 89 15.09 14.47 -10.18
N GLU A 90 14.22 14.71 -9.19
CA GLU A 90 14.50 14.32 -7.82
C GLU A 90 14.38 12.80 -7.65
N ASN A 91 13.42 12.17 -8.33
CA ASN A 91 13.27 10.73 -8.32
C ASN A 91 14.49 10.01 -8.90
N GLU A 92 15.10 10.53 -9.97
CA GLU A 92 16.34 9.98 -10.54
C GLU A 92 17.47 9.96 -9.49
N ALA A 93 17.67 11.08 -8.80
CA ALA A 93 18.68 11.19 -7.74
C ALA A 93 18.37 10.27 -6.54
N HIS A 94 17.12 10.20 -6.12
CA HIS A 94 16.69 9.32 -5.03
C HIS A 94 16.84 7.84 -5.40
N THR A 95 16.47 7.45 -6.61
CA THR A 95 16.62 6.07 -7.10
C THR A 95 18.09 5.68 -7.19
N ALA A 96 18.94 6.56 -7.74
CA ALA A 96 20.38 6.31 -7.79
C ALA A 96 20.99 6.13 -6.39
N ASN A 97 20.62 6.98 -5.43
CA ASN A 97 21.08 6.88 -4.05
C ASN A 97 20.58 5.61 -3.34
N PHE A 98 19.32 5.25 -3.56
CA PHE A 98 18.74 3.99 -3.08
C PHE A 98 19.49 2.78 -3.61
N LEU A 99 19.74 2.71 -4.91
CA LEU A 99 20.47 1.60 -5.53
C LEU A 99 21.93 1.54 -5.08
N ALA A 100 22.58 2.69 -4.87
CA ALA A 100 23.99 2.75 -4.49
C ALA A 100 24.25 2.31 -3.04
N THR A 101 23.38 2.63 -2.10
CA THR A 101 23.64 2.40 -0.66
C THR A 101 22.44 1.88 0.11
N GLY A 102 21.22 2.25 -0.28
CA GLY A 102 19.99 1.88 0.43
C GLY A 102 19.72 0.38 0.38
N VAL A 103 19.91 -0.22 -0.78
CA VAL A 103 19.73 -1.66 -0.99
C VAL A 103 20.67 -2.49 -0.11
N ASP A 104 21.94 -2.08 0.00
CA ASP A 104 22.91 -2.78 0.83
C ASP A 104 22.57 -2.69 2.31
N GLU A 105 22.02 -1.56 2.74
CA GLU A 105 21.54 -1.43 4.11
C GLU A 105 20.34 -2.33 4.42
N LEU A 106 19.36 -2.44 3.51
CA LEU A 106 18.23 -3.35 3.65
C LEU A 106 18.68 -4.82 3.70
N LYS A 107 19.63 -5.20 2.84
CA LYS A 107 20.24 -6.54 2.87
C LYS A 107 20.96 -6.81 4.19
N ARG A 108 21.68 -5.81 4.73
CA ARG A 108 22.36 -5.93 6.03
C ARG A 108 21.35 -6.10 7.17
N LEU A 109 20.31 -5.27 7.24
CA LEU A 109 19.24 -5.41 8.24
C LEU A 109 18.61 -6.83 8.19
N LYS A 110 18.44 -7.39 6.99
CA LYS A 110 17.92 -8.74 6.81
C LYS A 110 18.93 -9.79 7.27
N ALA A 111 20.20 -9.66 6.93
CA ALA A 111 21.26 -10.57 7.35
C ALA A 111 21.48 -10.55 8.88
N ASP A 112 21.33 -9.38 9.50
CA ASP A 112 21.42 -9.19 10.96
C ASP A 112 20.15 -9.69 11.70
N GLY A 113 19.17 -10.23 10.99
CA GLY A 113 17.90 -10.71 11.57
C GLY A 113 17.03 -9.61 12.15
N LYS A 114 17.19 -8.37 11.68
CA LYS A 114 16.38 -7.20 12.11
C LYS A 114 15.10 -7.07 11.32
N ILE A 115 15.07 -7.61 10.10
CA ILE A 115 13.88 -7.70 9.26
C ILE A 115 13.82 -9.08 8.58
N ALA A 116 12.61 -9.54 8.22
CA ALA A 116 12.44 -10.76 7.43
C ALA A 116 12.41 -10.47 5.93
N ALA A 117 11.79 -9.38 5.53
CA ALA A 117 11.56 -9.03 4.14
C ALA A 117 11.64 -7.52 3.90
N PHE A 118 12.02 -7.14 2.70
CA PHE A 118 11.97 -5.74 2.27
C PHE A 118 11.47 -5.60 0.83
N GLY A 119 10.98 -4.40 0.51
CA GLY A 119 10.55 -4.05 -0.82
C GLY A 119 10.08 -2.61 -0.93
N LEU A 120 9.22 -2.33 -1.92
CA LEU A 120 8.71 -0.97 -2.16
C LEU A 120 7.28 -0.82 -1.66
N GLY A 121 6.94 0.35 -1.14
CA GLY A 121 5.56 0.76 -0.81
C GLY A 121 5.22 2.04 -1.57
N VAL A 122 4.59 1.92 -2.73
CA VAL A 122 4.49 3.00 -3.73
C VAL A 122 3.14 3.03 -4.44
N ASN A 123 2.88 4.13 -5.14
CA ASN A 123 1.68 4.36 -5.96
C ASN A 123 1.94 4.28 -7.47
N GLU A 124 3.08 3.72 -7.89
CA GLU A 124 3.52 3.67 -9.28
C GLU A 124 4.09 2.30 -9.64
N THR A 125 3.71 1.78 -10.79
CA THR A 125 4.24 0.50 -11.30
C THR A 125 5.64 0.65 -11.88
N LYS A 126 5.90 1.76 -12.56
CA LYS A 126 7.17 2.01 -13.27
C LYS A 126 8.38 1.90 -12.34
N ILE A 127 8.35 2.55 -11.18
CA ILE A 127 9.47 2.49 -10.23
C ILE A 127 9.71 1.06 -9.72
N CYS A 128 8.65 0.27 -9.53
CA CYS A 128 8.78 -1.13 -9.13
C CYS A 128 9.56 -1.92 -10.20
N ILE A 129 9.13 -1.78 -11.47
CA ILE A 129 9.75 -2.44 -12.61
C ILE A 129 11.22 -2.01 -12.75
N ASP A 130 11.50 -0.71 -12.65
CA ASP A 130 12.86 -0.18 -12.79
C ASP A 130 13.78 -0.67 -11.67
N VAL A 131 13.33 -0.68 -10.43
CA VAL A 131 14.12 -1.20 -9.30
C VAL A 131 14.32 -2.73 -9.40
N MET A 132 13.29 -3.48 -9.80
CA MET A 132 13.37 -4.94 -9.95
C MET A 132 14.38 -5.39 -11.00
N LYS A 133 14.76 -4.56 -11.94
CA LYS A 133 15.87 -4.83 -12.89
C LYS A 133 17.24 -4.92 -12.21
N HIS A 134 17.38 -4.35 -11.01
CA HIS A 134 18.63 -4.26 -10.25
C HIS A 134 18.62 -5.00 -8.92
N VAL A 135 17.42 -5.21 -8.34
CA VAL A 135 17.27 -5.72 -6.98
C VAL A 135 16.13 -6.73 -6.92
N LEU A 136 16.39 -7.90 -6.34
CA LEU A 136 15.34 -8.82 -5.98
C LEU A 136 14.62 -8.29 -4.73
N LEU A 137 13.35 -7.96 -4.89
CA LEU A 137 12.47 -7.53 -3.80
C LEU A 137 11.69 -8.73 -3.27
N ASP A 138 11.54 -8.84 -1.95
CA ASP A 138 10.72 -9.89 -1.34
C ASP A 138 9.22 -9.61 -1.52
N VAL A 139 8.85 -8.32 -1.44
CA VAL A 139 7.45 -7.91 -1.45
C VAL A 139 7.29 -6.48 -1.98
N ILE A 140 6.18 -6.22 -2.67
CA ILE A 140 5.78 -4.87 -3.08
C ILE A 140 4.39 -4.58 -2.53
N LEU A 141 4.23 -3.45 -1.84
CA LEU A 141 2.95 -2.85 -1.52
C LEU A 141 2.63 -1.82 -2.61
N ILE A 142 1.75 -2.20 -3.53
CA ILE A 142 1.28 -1.32 -4.61
C ILE A 142 -0.09 -0.74 -4.26
N ALA A 143 -0.19 0.58 -4.25
CA ALA A 143 -1.41 1.26 -3.83
C ALA A 143 -2.18 1.83 -5.02
N GLY A 144 -3.45 1.43 -5.16
CA GLY A 144 -4.40 1.96 -6.13
C GLY A 144 -4.16 1.57 -7.59
N ARG A 145 -3.17 0.71 -7.90
CA ARG A 145 -2.80 0.32 -9.27
C ARG A 145 -3.20 -1.10 -9.66
N LEU A 146 -3.89 -1.79 -8.73
CA LEU A 146 -4.52 -3.08 -9.00
C LEU A 146 -5.85 -3.13 -8.24
N SER A 147 -6.89 -2.61 -8.87
CA SER A 147 -8.24 -2.44 -8.33
C SER A 147 -9.31 -2.67 -9.41
N LEU A 148 -10.57 -2.46 -9.10
CA LEU A 148 -11.64 -2.49 -10.09
C LEU A 148 -11.54 -1.38 -11.15
N LEU A 149 -10.88 -0.26 -10.84
CA LEU A 149 -10.78 0.91 -11.71
C LEU A 149 -9.42 1.05 -12.39
N ASP A 150 -8.35 0.71 -11.70
CA ASP A 150 -7.00 0.83 -12.20
C ASP A 150 -6.32 -0.54 -12.24
N ARG A 151 -5.88 -0.94 -13.40
CA ARG A 151 -5.24 -2.22 -13.70
C ARG A 151 -3.81 -2.06 -14.19
N SER A 152 -3.20 -0.90 -13.97
CA SER A 152 -1.87 -0.59 -14.50
C SER A 152 -0.77 -1.52 -13.98
N ALA A 153 -1.00 -2.20 -12.85
CA ALA A 153 -0.07 -3.21 -12.33
C ALA A 153 -0.31 -4.62 -12.88
N ASP A 154 -1.42 -4.87 -13.58
CA ASP A 154 -1.93 -6.23 -13.87
C ASP A 154 -1.18 -6.96 -15.01
N SER A 155 -0.31 -6.33 -15.73
CA SER A 155 0.42 -6.96 -16.83
C SER A 155 1.91 -7.15 -16.52
N GLU A 156 2.69 -6.12 -16.73
CA GLU A 156 4.15 -6.19 -16.63
C GLU A 156 4.62 -6.44 -15.19
N LEU A 157 4.13 -5.66 -14.23
CA LEU A 157 4.57 -5.79 -12.82
C LEU A 157 4.17 -7.15 -12.23
N THR A 158 2.92 -7.59 -12.42
CA THR A 158 2.47 -8.90 -11.91
C THR A 158 3.21 -10.06 -12.59
N GLY A 159 3.55 -9.92 -13.87
CA GLY A 159 4.40 -10.87 -14.61
C GLY A 159 5.78 -11.01 -13.99
N MET A 160 6.49 -9.88 -13.84
CA MET A 160 7.82 -9.86 -13.22
C MET A 160 7.80 -10.40 -11.78
N CYS A 161 6.84 -9.99 -10.97
CA CYS A 161 6.71 -10.49 -9.60
C CYS A 161 6.57 -12.01 -9.55
N ARG A 162 5.77 -12.57 -10.44
CA ARG A 162 5.56 -14.02 -10.53
C ARG A 162 6.82 -14.78 -10.96
N GLU A 163 7.57 -14.23 -11.91
CA GLU A 163 8.82 -14.84 -12.40
C GLU A 163 9.88 -14.94 -11.32
N VAL A 164 10.02 -13.93 -10.47
CA VAL A 164 11.08 -13.88 -9.45
C VAL A 164 10.60 -14.21 -8.04
N GLY A 165 9.32 -14.49 -7.85
CA GLY A 165 8.74 -14.85 -6.55
C GLY A 165 8.50 -13.66 -5.62
N THR A 166 8.41 -12.43 -6.13
CA THR A 166 8.07 -11.24 -5.34
C THR A 166 6.59 -11.26 -4.97
N SER A 167 6.27 -11.12 -3.70
CA SER A 167 4.89 -11.03 -3.20
C SER A 167 4.28 -9.67 -3.48
N LEU A 168 2.97 -9.62 -3.81
CA LEU A 168 2.23 -8.37 -3.96
C LEU A 168 1.20 -8.18 -2.83
N VAL A 169 1.31 -7.07 -2.13
CA VAL A 169 0.30 -6.57 -1.20
C VAL A 169 -0.47 -5.45 -1.87
N LEU A 170 -1.78 -5.59 -1.97
CA LEU A 170 -2.63 -4.61 -2.64
C LEU A 170 -3.17 -3.60 -1.63
N GLY A 171 -2.70 -2.35 -1.73
CA GLY A 171 -3.21 -1.22 -0.99
C GLY A 171 -4.11 -0.33 -1.85
N GLY A 172 -4.83 0.61 -1.21
CA GLY A 172 -5.63 1.59 -1.93
C GLY A 172 -6.75 0.99 -2.81
N ILE A 173 -7.22 -0.20 -2.50
CA ILE A 173 -8.18 -0.98 -3.32
C ILE A 173 -9.52 -0.27 -3.52
N PHE A 174 -9.83 0.72 -2.70
CA PHE A 174 -11.03 1.56 -2.83
C PHE A 174 -10.79 2.86 -3.63
N ASN A 175 -9.60 3.06 -4.21
CA ASN A 175 -9.24 4.23 -5.03
C ASN A 175 -9.70 5.55 -4.40
N SER A 176 -9.04 5.97 -3.32
CA SER A 176 -9.38 7.16 -2.51
C SER A 176 -10.81 7.15 -1.95
N GLY A 177 -11.42 5.96 -1.83
CA GLY A 177 -12.73 5.75 -1.23
C GLY A 177 -13.90 5.72 -2.21
N ILE A 178 -13.71 6.04 -3.50
CA ILE A 178 -14.82 6.05 -4.47
C ILE A 178 -15.48 4.67 -4.63
N LEU A 179 -14.71 3.59 -4.57
CA LEU A 179 -15.24 2.22 -4.63
C LEU A 179 -15.91 1.77 -3.32
N ALA A 180 -15.73 2.51 -2.23
CA ALA A 180 -16.46 2.26 -0.98
C ALA A 180 -17.74 3.09 -0.85
N THR A 181 -17.81 4.26 -1.50
CA THR A 181 -18.91 5.22 -1.32
C THR A 181 -19.78 5.42 -2.55
N GLY A 182 -19.32 5.00 -3.73
CA GLY A 182 -19.97 5.21 -5.03
C GLY A 182 -19.65 6.57 -5.66
N ALA A 183 -20.18 6.78 -6.88
CA ALA A 183 -20.02 8.00 -7.66
C ALA A 183 -20.92 9.13 -7.14
N LYS A 184 -20.58 9.70 -5.99
CA LYS A 184 -21.30 10.78 -5.32
C LYS A 184 -20.65 12.14 -5.61
N SER A 185 -21.40 13.21 -5.34
CA SER A 185 -20.82 14.57 -5.30
C SER A 185 -19.67 14.62 -4.29
N GLY A 186 -18.52 15.18 -4.68
CA GLY A 186 -17.32 15.26 -3.85
C GLY A 186 -16.54 13.94 -3.75
N ALA A 187 -16.85 12.92 -4.57
CA ALA A 187 -16.05 11.69 -4.63
C ALA A 187 -14.61 12.00 -5.07
N THR A 188 -13.66 11.26 -4.49
CA THR A 188 -12.23 11.43 -4.76
C THR A 188 -11.65 10.19 -5.44
N TYR A 189 -10.73 10.42 -6.37
CA TYR A 189 -9.95 9.40 -7.05
C TYR A 189 -8.50 9.87 -7.17
N ASP A 190 -7.56 8.99 -6.90
CA ASP A 190 -6.11 9.26 -6.97
C ASP A 190 -5.72 10.55 -6.19
N TYR A 191 -6.26 10.66 -4.95
CA TYR A 191 -6.07 11.77 -4.00
C TYR A 191 -6.63 13.14 -4.44
N GLY A 192 -7.35 13.21 -5.56
CA GLY A 192 -7.98 14.41 -6.08
C GLY A 192 -9.48 14.24 -6.33
N PRO A 193 -10.19 15.28 -6.79
CA PRO A 193 -11.57 15.15 -7.25
C PRO A 193 -11.68 14.12 -8.37
N ALA A 194 -12.68 13.23 -8.29
CA ALA A 194 -12.89 12.21 -9.31
C ALA A 194 -13.36 12.84 -10.64
N PRO A 195 -12.65 12.60 -11.77
CA PRO A 195 -13.09 13.07 -13.07
C PRO A 195 -14.34 12.30 -13.56
N GLU A 196 -15.13 12.91 -14.45
CA GLU A 196 -16.44 12.35 -14.87
C GLU A 196 -16.32 10.96 -15.49
N HIS A 197 -15.28 10.69 -16.27
CA HIS A 197 -15.09 9.35 -16.84
C HIS A 197 -14.89 8.25 -15.78
N ILE A 198 -14.28 8.60 -14.63
CA ILE A 198 -14.14 7.69 -13.48
C ILE A 198 -15.50 7.51 -12.77
N LEU A 199 -16.25 8.60 -12.58
CA LEU A 199 -17.60 8.51 -12.01
C LEU A 199 -18.50 7.60 -12.85
N ASP A 200 -18.44 7.71 -14.19
CA ASP A 200 -19.17 6.84 -15.10
C ASP A 200 -18.72 5.36 -15.04
N ALA A 201 -17.42 5.14 -14.93
CA ALA A 201 -16.87 3.79 -14.74
C ALA A 201 -17.38 3.16 -13.44
N VAL A 202 -17.38 3.92 -12.35
CA VAL A 202 -17.89 3.48 -11.04
C VAL A 202 -19.38 3.13 -11.13
N ARG A 203 -20.21 4.00 -11.73
CA ARG A 203 -21.67 3.72 -11.92
C ARG A 203 -21.90 2.40 -12.66
N LYS A 204 -21.13 2.16 -13.73
CA LYS A 204 -21.23 0.92 -14.53
C LYS A 204 -20.82 -0.31 -13.73
N VAL A 205 -19.74 -0.23 -12.97
CA VAL A 205 -19.27 -1.33 -12.11
C VAL A 205 -20.27 -1.61 -11.00
N GLU A 206 -20.80 -0.57 -10.35
CA GLU A 206 -21.79 -0.68 -9.27
C GLU A 206 -23.06 -1.41 -9.72
N VAL A 207 -23.59 -1.06 -10.90
CA VAL A 207 -24.76 -1.76 -11.48
C VAL A 207 -24.48 -3.26 -11.66
N LYS A 208 -23.33 -3.62 -12.22
CA LYS A 208 -22.95 -5.02 -12.45
C LYS A 208 -22.68 -5.77 -11.15
N ALA A 209 -22.05 -5.13 -10.18
CA ALA A 209 -21.82 -5.71 -8.84
C ALA A 209 -23.16 -6.01 -8.15
N ASN A 210 -24.10 -5.06 -8.18
CA ASN A 210 -25.44 -5.24 -7.60
C ASN A 210 -26.22 -6.40 -8.28
N GLN A 211 -26.12 -6.55 -9.60
CA GLN A 211 -26.70 -7.69 -10.34
C GLN A 211 -26.09 -9.04 -9.90
N ALA A 212 -24.83 -9.04 -9.49
CA ALA A 212 -24.14 -10.20 -8.95
C ALA A 212 -24.36 -10.42 -7.43
N GLY A 213 -25.17 -9.59 -6.77
CA GLY A 213 -25.46 -9.67 -5.34
C GLY A 213 -24.36 -9.13 -4.43
N LEU A 214 -23.52 -8.24 -4.97
CA LEU A 214 -22.44 -7.57 -4.25
C LEU A 214 -22.67 -6.06 -4.20
N SER A 215 -22.39 -5.44 -3.07
CA SER A 215 -22.18 -3.99 -3.04
C SER A 215 -20.88 -3.65 -3.78
N LEU A 216 -20.72 -2.38 -4.18
CA LEU A 216 -19.50 -1.91 -4.85
C LEU A 216 -18.24 -2.15 -3.99
N ALA A 217 -18.33 -1.90 -2.68
CA ALA A 217 -17.23 -2.12 -1.74
C ALA A 217 -16.87 -3.61 -1.60
N GLU A 218 -17.87 -4.49 -1.51
CA GLU A 218 -17.65 -5.94 -1.51
C GLU A 218 -16.99 -6.40 -2.80
N ALA A 219 -17.45 -5.91 -3.94
CA ALA A 219 -16.87 -6.25 -5.25
C ALA A 219 -15.39 -5.83 -5.35
N ALA A 220 -15.05 -4.62 -4.87
CA ALA A 220 -13.67 -4.12 -4.85
C ALA A 220 -12.77 -4.97 -3.95
N LEU A 221 -13.24 -5.30 -2.76
CA LEU A 221 -12.48 -6.14 -1.82
C LEU A 221 -12.33 -7.57 -2.34
N GLN A 222 -13.41 -8.19 -2.80
CA GLN A 222 -13.39 -9.56 -3.32
C GLN A 222 -12.54 -9.68 -4.59
N PHE A 223 -12.54 -8.65 -5.45
CA PHE A 223 -11.61 -8.59 -6.59
C PHE A 223 -10.15 -8.67 -6.11
N ALA A 224 -9.77 -7.82 -5.15
CA ALA A 224 -8.41 -7.77 -4.64
C ALA A 224 -8.00 -9.07 -3.93
N LEU A 225 -8.90 -9.65 -3.12
CA LEU A 225 -8.65 -10.90 -2.38
C LEU A 225 -8.49 -12.11 -3.31
N HIS A 226 -9.23 -12.15 -4.42
CA HIS A 226 -9.21 -13.29 -5.35
C HIS A 226 -8.28 -13.08 -6.54
N HIS A 227 -7.59 -11.93 -6.63
CA HIS A 227 -6.64 -11.70 -7.73
C HIS A 227 -5.46 -12.69 -7.63
N PRO A 228 -5.08 -13.38 -8.73
CA PRO A 228 -4.06 -14.44 -8.68
C PRO A 228 -2.67 -13.97 -8.24
N SER A 229 -2.37 -12.69 -8.41
CA SER A 229 -1.11 -12.07 -7.99
C SER A 229 -1.19 -11.43 -6.59
N SER A 230 -2.35 -11.45 -5.93
CA SER A 230 -2.52 -10.86 -4.60
C SER A 230 -2.06 -11.84 -3.52
N THR A 231 -1.04 -11.45 -2.77
CA THR A 231 -0.61 -12.21 -1.58
C THR A 231 -1.39 -11.76 -0.35
N SER A 232 -1.69 -10.46 -0.25
CA SER A 232 -2.46 -9.88 0.86
C SER A 232 -3.10 -8.57 0.44
N VAL A 233 -4.12 -8.15 1.16
CA VAL A 233 -4.83 -6.88 0.94
C VAL A 233 -4.69 -6.00 2.16
N LEU A 234 -4.18 -4.79 1.99
CA LEU A 234 -4.04 -3.79 3.03
C LEU A 234 -5.24 -2.85 3.04
N LEU A 235 -5.99 -2.86 4.14
CA LEU A 235 -7.14 -1.99 4.36
C LEU A 235 -6.82 -0.90 5.38
N GLY A 236 -7.14 0.34 5.05
CA GLY A 236 -7.06 1.49 5.93
C GLY A 236 -8.45 2.02 6.30
N THR A 237 -8.71 2.23 7.58
CA THR A 237 -9.95 2.87 8.06
C THR A 237 -9.73 3.55 9.40
N GLY A 238 -10.39 4.69 9.62
CA GLY A 238 -10.43 5.39 10.91
C GLY A 238 -11.68 5.10 11.73
N LYS A 239 -12.57 4.19 11.26
CA LYS A 239 -13.87 3.90 11.90
C LYS A 239 -14.00 2.41 12.17
N VAL A 240 -14.39 2.06 13.41
CA VAL A 240 -14.57 0.65 13.82
C VAL A 240 -15.65 -0.05 12.99
N GLU A 241 -16.76 0.64 12.70
CA GLU A 241 -17.84 0.08 11.90
C GLU A 241 -17.41 -0.21 10.45
N SER A 242 -16.51 0.60 9.91
CA SER A 242 -15.96 0.35 8.58
C SER A 242 -15.01 -0.83 8.58
N LEU A 243 -14.21 -0.98 9.63
CA LEU A 243 -13.36 -2.17 9.79
C LEU A 243 -14.22 -3.43 9.88
N GLN A 244 -15.26 -3.44 10.70
CA GLN A 244 -16.15 -4.58 10.83
C GLN A 244 -16.79 -4.95 9.50
N ARG A 245 -17.36 -3.98 8.78
CA ARG A 245 -17.94 -4.22 7.44
C ARG A 245 -16.92 -4.82 6.46
N ASN A 246 -15.68 -4.34 6.48
CA ASN A 246 -14.63 -4.87 5.61
C ASN A 246 -14.26 -6.30 5.99
N LEU A 247 -14.20 -6.64 7.27
CA LEU A 247 -13.97 -8.02 7.73
C LEU A 247 -15.12 -8.95 7.36
N ASP A 248 -16.36 -8.50 7.55
CA ASP A 248 -17.55 -9.27 7.16
C ASP A 248 -17.57 -9.51 5.65
N ALA A 249 -17.25 -8.48 4.86
CA ALA A 249 -17.13 -8.59 3.41
C ALA A 249 -16.01 -9.53 2.97
N ALA A 250 -14.86 -9.52 3.65
CA ALA A 250 -13.74 -10.42 3.34
C ALA A 250 -14.08 -11.88 3.63
N ASN A 251 -14.84 -12.15 4.70
CA ASN A 251 -15.24 -13.49 5.11
C ASN A 251 -16.55 -13.98 4.46
N LYS A 252 -17.17 -13.15 3.62
CA LYS A 252 -18.45 -13.48 2.96
C LYS A 252 -18.30 -14.67 2.01
N THR A 253 -19.15 -15.67 2.17
CA THR A 253 -19.26 -16.76 1.20
C THR A 253 -19.80 -16.23 -0.12
N MET A 254 -19.02 -16.39 -1.20
CA MET A 254 -19.36 -15.91 -2.51
C MET A 254 -20.34 -16.83 -3.21
N THR A 255 -21.40 -16.28 -3.79
CA THR A 255 -22.31 -17.02 -4.68
C THR A 255 -21.64 -17.32 -6.02
N ALA A 256 -22.18 -18.29 -6.77
CA ALA A 256 -21.68 -18.60 -8.12
C ALA A 256 -21.73 -17.37 -9.05
N ALA A 257 -22.78 -16.55 -8.96
CA ALA A 257 -22.92 -15.31 -9.73
C ALA A 257 -21.85 -14.28 -9.36
N ALA A 258 -21.59 -14.09 -8.07
CA ALA A 258 -20.55 -13.20 -7.57
C ALA A 258 -19.14 -13.66 -8.00
N MET A 259 -18.86 -14.95 -7.91
CA MET A 259 -17.57 -15.52 -8.36
C MET A 259 -17.39 -15.38 -9.87
N ALA A 260 -18.45 -15.62 -10.67
CA ALA A 260 -18.40 -15.40 -12.11
C ALA A 260 -18.13 -13.94 -12.48
N PHE A 261 -18.78 -12.99 -11.77
CA PHE A 261 -18.54 -11.56 -11.96
C PHE A 261 -17.07 -11.19 -11.67
N ILE A 262 -16.53 -11.61 -10.53
CA ILE A 262 -15.13 -11.36 -10.18
C ILE A 262 -14.16 -12.02 -11.18
N SER A 263 -14.47 -13.22 -11.67
CA SER A 263 -13.62 -13.91 -12.65
C SER A 263 -13.58 -13.20 -14.01
N VAL A 264 -14.71 -12.69 -14.49
CA VAL A 264 -14.78 -11.89 -15.74
C VAL A 264 -13.97 -10.59 -15.61
N LEU A 265 -13.98 -9.99 -14.43
CA LEU A 265 -13.17 -8.79 -14.18
C LEU A 265 -11.67 -9.09 -14.20
N LYS A 266 -11.22 -10.27 -13.77
CA LYS A 266 -9.81 -10.67 -13.82
C LYS A 266 -9.31 -11.02 -15.23
N ALA A 267 -10.21 -11.46 -16.11
CA ALA A 267 -9.90 -11.91 -17.47
C ALA A 267 -9.87 -10.77 -18.52
N LYS A 268 -10.05 -9.52 -18.13
CA LYS A 268 -9.96 -8.39 -19.06
C LYS A 268 -8.53 -7.86 -19.10
N ASP A 269 -7.76 -8.43 -20.02
CA ASP A 269 -6.56 -7.83 -20.61
C ASP A 269 -6.94 -6.88 -21.75
#